data_f17dea8621b156d2526aa6e29fea3296
#
_entry.id   f17dea8621b156d2526aa6e29fea3296
#
_cell.length_a   1.000
_cell.length_b   1.000
_cell.length_c   1.000
_cell.angle_alpha   90.00
_cell.angle_beta   90.00
_cell.angle_gamma   90.00
#
_symmetry.space_group_name_H-M   'P 1'
#
loop_
_entity.id
_entity.type
_entity.pdbx_description
1 polymer ?
#
loop_
_entity_poly.entity_id
_entity_poly.type
_entity_poly.pdbx_seq_one_letter_code
_entity_poly.pdbx_strand_id
1 'polypeptide(L)'
;MDKKKTSVNMLEGSIFKSLVIFMIPILISNIFQQFYNTMDTAIVGNTLGMTSLSAIGSCAAVYDLLVGFALGIGNGLSIVTARSYGSGDEELLKKSVAASFVIGIISSIVITIIASIGIKPLLIAINVSPDLMNEAYSYIIVIVQFLVVMFAYNLCAGLLRAIGNSLMPLVFLIISSVLNIGLDLFFITQLHMGVRGAAVATVIAQGVSVVFCLIYIFKNVPLLVPEKRHFKFDAALYKELLGQGYSMAVMSAIVNAGSVILQSGINGLGSKQIIAGHTAARKLYMFFNMPFTAMAQAASTFVSQNKGAENVSRIRKGMKQMYIYDVVVAAIATVILLLSAPTLVTWISGTTDKTVLYNGSLYLRIVAPNYAVLGILMQTRFALQGIGQKMLPLVSSIIELVGKIIFVFALIPVFKYMAVIFCEPVIWVVMTIYLLIVFWRDPFIKEA
;
A
#
# COMPACT_ATOMS: atom_id res chain seq x y z
N MET A 1 11.78 3.88 36.09
CA MET A 1 12.10 3.27 34.79
C MET A 1 11.52 4.17 33.69
N ASP A 2 12.37 4.92 33.03
CA ASP A 2 11.95 5.74 31.88
C ASP A 2 11.26 4.86 30.84
N LYS A 3 9.97 5.13 30.63
CA LYS A 3 9.25 4.51 29.49
C LYS A 3 9.96 4.97 28.22
N LYS A 4 10.79 4.10 27.63
CA LYS A 4 11.39 4.35 26.32
C LYS A 4 10.26 4.81 25.40
N LYS A 5 10.30 6.08 24.99
CA LYS A 5 9.35 6.64 24.04
C LYS A 5 9.48 5.82 22.76
N THR A 6 8.53 4.95 22.48
CA THR A 6 8.47 4.14 21.25
C THR A 6 8.08 4.97 20.02
N SER A 7 7.71 6.23 20.22
CA SER A 7 7.36 7.19 19.17
C SER A 7 8.54 8.10 18.80
N VAL A 8 8.72 8.32 17.51
CA VAL A 8 9.71 9.22 16.93
C VAL A 8 9.15 10.64 16.90
N ASN A 9 9.90 11.61 17.40
CA ASN A 9 9.52 13.00 17.30
C ASN A 9 9.79 13.52 15.89
N MET A 10 8.72 13.88 15.16
CA MET A 10 8.80 14.41 13.79
C MET A 10 8.82 15.94 13.75
N LEU A 11 8.51 16.59 14.88
CA LEU A 11 8.38 18.05 14.98
C LEU A 11 9.70 18.74 15.32
N GLU A 12 10.64 18.02 15.94
CA GLU A 12 11.89 18.56 16.46
C GLU A 12 13.10 17.70 16.09
N GLY A 13 14.29 18.22 16.32
CA GLY A 13 15.55 17.50 16.10
C GLY A 13 15.92 17.30 14.64
N SER A 14 16.81 16.33 14.39
CA SER A 14 17.30 16.02 13.04
C SER A 14 16.22 15.38 12.18
N ILE A 15 15.84 16.03 11.09
CA ILE A 15 14.80 15.60 10.17
C ILE A 15 15.13 14.22 9.58
N PHE A 16 16.32 14.08 8.99
CA PHE A 16 16.73 12.84 8.33
C PHE A 16 16.75 11.65 9.29
N LYS A 17 17.32 11.85 10.50
CA LYS A 17 17.36 10.81 11.53
C LYS A 17 15.95 10.36 11.92
N SER A 18 15.04 11.31 12.15
CA SER A 18 13.65 11.00 12.51
C SER A 18 12.93 10.23 11.37
N LEU A 19 13.10 10.66 10.13
CA LEU A 19 12.51 9.98 8.96
C LEU A 19 13.03 8.54 8.82
N VAL A 20 14.34 8.34 8.89
CA VAL A 20 14.95 7.01 8.74
C VAL A 20 14.53 6.07 9.87
N ILE A 21 14.59 6.53 11.14
CA ILE A 21 14.16 5.70 12.29
C ILE A 21 12.70 5.31 12.18
N PHE A 22 11.85 6.21 11.71
CA PHE A 22 10.42 5.93 11.52
C PHE A 22 10.14 5.02 10.30
N MET A 23 10.89 5.21 9.21
CA MET A 23 10.75 4.45 7.98
C MET A 23 11.20 2.98 8.12
N ILE A 24 12.28 2.70 8.88
CA ILE A 24 12.83 1.34 9.00
C ILE A 24 11.79 0.32 9.46
N PRO A 25 10.99 0.54 10.53
CA PRO A 25 9.95 -0.40 10.90
C PRO A 25 8.88 -0.59 9.82
N ILE A 26 8.57 0.46 9.05
CA ILE A 26 7.62 0.40 7.93
C ILE A 26 8.19 -0.46 6.80
N LEU A 27 9.46 -0.26 6.46
CA LEU A 27 10.16 -1.07 5.45
C LEU A 27 10.18 -2.55 5.85
N ILE A 28 10.53 -2.84 7.10
CA ILE A 28 10.51 -4.20 7.63
C ILE A 28 9.08 -4.77 7.58
N SER A 29 8.06 -3.99 7.93
CA SER A 29 6.65 -4.41 7.81
C SER A 29 6.27 -4.79 6.39
N ASN A 30 6.69 -4.01 5.39
CA ASN A 30 6.42 -4.29 3.98
C ASN A 30 7.10 -5.60 3.54
N ILE A 31 8.34 -5.85 3.97
CA ILE A 31 9.07 -7.09 3.69
C ILE A 31 8.37 -8.29 4.34
N PHE A 32 8.00 -8.19 5.62
CA PHE A 32 7.28 -9.25 6.33
C PHE A 32 5.91 -9.54 5.71
N GLN A 33 5.19 -8.51 5.27
CA GLN A 33 3.91 -8.67 4.61
C GLN A 33 4.05 -9.40 3.27
N GLN A 34 5.10 -9.10 2.49
CA GLN A 34 5.37 -9.81 1.25
C GLN A 34 5.79 -11.27 1.50
N PHE A 35 6.60 -11.51 2.52
CA PHE A 35 6.99 -12.86 2.93
C PHE A 35 5.78 -13.69 3.38
N TYR A 36 4.93 -13.12 4.21
CA TYR A 36 3.68 -13.72 4.68
C TYR A 36 2.76 -14.11 3.51
N ASN A 37 2.50 -13.18 2.56
CA ASN A 37 1.68 -13.46 1.38
C ASN A 37 2.27 -14.60 0.51
N THR A 38 3.60 -14.68 0.43
CA THR A 38 4.30 -15.75 -0.30
C THR A 38 4.15 -17.09 0.42
N MET A 39 4.26 -17.10 1.75
CA MET A 39 4.10 -18.31 2.56
C MET A 39 2.67 -18.86 2.50
N ASP A 40 1.66 -17.99 2.62
CA ASP A 40 0.25 -18.36 2.47
C ASP A 40 -0.01 -19.04 1.12
N THR A 41 0.46 -18.39 0.04
CA THR A 41 0.38 -18.96 -1.32
C THR A 41 1.09 -20.31 -1.45
N ALA A 42 2.27 -20.45 -0.83
CA ALA A 42 3.05 -21.70 -0.85
C ALA A 42 2.36 -22.83 -0.05
N ILE A 43 1.78 -22.50 1.12
CA ILE A 43 1.02 -23.48 1.93
C ILE A 43 -0.17 -23.99 1.13
N VAL A 44 -0.98 -23.10 0.55
CA VAL A 44 -2.13 -23.49 -0.28
C VAL A 44 -1.69 -24.35 -1.47
N GLY A 45 -0.67 -23.93 -2.21
CA GLY A 45 -0.19 -24.65 -3.39
C GLY A 45 0.34 -26.04 -3.07
N ASN A 46 1.08 -26.20 -1.96
CA ASN A 46 1.66 -27.48 -1.57
C ASN A 46 0.66 -28.43 -0.88
N THR A 47 -0.38 -27.90 -0.23
CA THR A 47 -1.34 -28.72 0.54
C THR A 47 -2.62 -29.03 -0.24
N LEU A 48 -3.14 -28.06 -0.99
CA LEU A 48 -4.41 -28.19 -1.74
C LEU A 48 -4.20 -28.40 -3.24
N GLY A 49 -2.99 -28.12 -3.73
CA GLY A 49 -2.63 -28.34 -5.13
C GLY A 49 -2.94 -27.14 -6.05
N MET A 50 -2.68 -27.35 -7.35
CA MET A 50 -2.70 -26.29 -8.36
C MET A 50 -4.08 -25.69 -8.62
N THR A 51 -5.15 -26.45 -8.48
CA THR A 51 -6.52 -25.98 -8.69
C THR A 51 -6.90 -24.90 -7.68
N SER A 52 -6.69 -25.20 -6.40
CA SER A 52 -6.96 -24.25 -5.31
C SER A 52 -6.07 -23.02 -5.38
N LEU A 53 -4.79 -23.19 -5.73
CA LEU A 53 -3.88 -22.07 -5.98
C LEU A 53 -4.37 -21.18 -7.12
N SER A 54 -4.84 -21.78 -8.22
CA SER A 54 -5.40 -21.07 -9.36
C SER A 54 -6.70 -20.36 -9.01
N ALA A 55 -7.52 -20.93 -8.12
CA ALA A 55 -8.75 -20.30 -7.64
C ALA A 55 -8.46 -19.02 -6.84
N ILE A 56 -7.50 -19.05 -5.89
CA ILE A 56 -7.05 -17.86 -5.15
C ILE A 56 -6.45 -16.83 -6.12
N GLY A 57 -5.59 -17.27 -7.05
CA GLY A 57 -4.98 -16.39 -8.04
C GLY A 57 -6.00 -15.69 -8.93
N SER A 58 -7.10 -16.35 -9.27
CA SER A 58 -8.15 -15.78 -10.13
C SER A 58 -8.94 -14.66 -9.44
N CYS A 59 -9.00 -14.64 -8.11
CA CYS A 59 -9.65 -13.55 -7.35
C CYS A 59 -8.66 -12.51 -6.78
N ALA A 60 -7.36 -12.63 -7.08
CA ALA A 60 -6.34 -11.71 -6.54
C ALA A 60 -6.62 -10.24 -6.88
N ALA A 61 -7.04 -9.93 -8.11
CA ALA A 61 -7.36 -8.55 -8.51
C ALA A 61 -8.54 -7.97 -7.71
N VAL A 62 -9.53 -8.79 -7.38
CA VAL A 62 -10.66 -8.39 -6.54
C VAL A 62 -10.23 -8.17 -5.10
N TYR A 63 -9.39 -9.07 -4.58
CA TYR A 63 -8.78 -8.94 -3.27
C TYR A 63 -7.99 -7.62 -3.15
N ASP A 64 -7.11 -7.35 -4.11
CA ASP A 64 -6.28 -6.13 -4.13
C ASP A 64 -7.13 -4.85 -4.22
N LEU A 65 -8.23 -4.90 -4.98
CA LEU A 65 -9.17 -3.77 -5.06
C LEU A 65 -9.83 -3.50 -3.70
N LEU A 66 -10.37 -4.52 -3.04
CA LEU A 66 -11.07 -4.39 -1.76
C LEU A 66 -10.13 -3.99 -0.63
N VAL A 67 -9.01 -4.67 -0.52
CA VAL A 67 -7.99 -4.40 0.50
C VAL A 67 -7.34 -3.04 0.26
N GLY A 68 -7.00 -2.73 -0.99
CA GLY A 68 -6.43 -1.44 -1.37
C GLY A 68 -7.37 -0.27 -1.07
N PHE A 69 -8.68 -0.47 -1.27
CA PHE A 69 -9.69 0.53 -0.92
C PHE A 69 -9.78 0.74 0.61
N ALA A 70 -9.80 -0.34 1.38
CA ALA A 70 -9.81 -0.28 2.85
C ALA A 70 -8.53 0.37 3.41
N LEU A 71 -7.36 0.02 2.86
CA LEU A 71 -6.07 0.64 3.17
C LEU A 71 -6.07 2.14 2.85
N GLY A 72 -6.63 2.52 1.71
CA GLY A 72 -6.75 3.92 1.30
C GLY A 72 -7.53 4.74 2.31
N ILE A 73 -8.72 4.27 2.71
CA ILE A 73 -9.52 4.96 3.75
C ILE A 73 -8.72 5.07 5.05
N GLY A 74 -8.17 3.96 5.56
CA GLY A 74 -7.43 3.94 6.83
C GLY A 74 -6.24 4.91 6.84
N ASN A 75 -5.47 4.93 5.76
CA ASN A 75 -4.35 5.86 5.60
C ASN A 75 -4.82 7.32 5.52
N GLY A 76 -5.90 7.60 4.78
CA GLY A 76 -6.45 8.95 4.69
C GLY A 76 -6.93 9.49 6.03
N LEU A 77 -7.61 8.66 6.84
CA LEU A 77 -8.03 9.01 8.19
C LEU A 77 -6.82 9.29 9.10
N SER A 78 -5.76 8.49 8.98
CA SER A 78 -4.54 8.66 9.78
C SER A 78 -3.78 9.96 9.45
N ILE A 79 -3.85 10.46 8.21
CA ILE A 79 -3.28 11.74 7.80
C ILE A 79 -3.92 12.91 8.56
N VAL A 80 -5.25 12.93 8.67
CA VAL A 80 -5.98 13.97 9.41
C VAL A 80 -5.63 13.89 10.91
N THR A 81 -5.58 12.67 11.46
CA THR A 81 -5.16 12.43 12.85
C THR A 81 -3.72 12.90 13.08
N ALA A 82 -2.80 12.66 12.14
CA ALA A 82 -1.41 13.13 12.26
C ALA A 82 -1.31 14.67 12.25
N ARG A 83 -2.16 15.35 11.47
CA ARG A 83 -2.26 16.82 11.52
C ARG A 83 -2.79 17.31 12.86
N SER A 84 -3.83 16.67 13.38
CA SER A 84 -4.38 16.99 14.70
C SER A 84 -3.35 16.75 15.83
N TYR A 85 -2.53 15.70 15.70
CA TYR A 85 -1.41 15.46 16.62
C TYR A 85 -0.36 16.56 16.53
N GLY A 86 -0.02 16.97 15.29
CA GLY A 86 0.98 18.03 15.05
C GLY A 86 0.57 19.40 15.55
N SER A 87 -0.73 19.72 15.60
CA SER A 87 -1.24 20.99 16.14
C SER A 87 -1.09 21.12 17.66
N GLY A 88 -0.81 20.02 18.38
CA GLY A 88 -0.75 20.01 19.83
C GLY A 88 -2.11 20.09 20.53
N ASP A 89 -3.21 20.14 19.79
CA ASP A 89 -4.57 20.17 20.33
C ASP A 89 -5.06 18.73 20.62
N GLU A 90 -5.02 18.36 21.89
CA GLU A 90 -5.44 17.03 22.37
C GLU A 90 -6.94 16.78 22.14
N GLU A 91 -7.78 17.81 22.29
CA GLU A 91 -9.22 17.72 22.09
C GLU A 91 -9.55 17.41 20.60
N LEU A 92 -8.90 18.13 19.68
CA LEU A 92 -9.01 17.89 18.24
C LEU A 92 -8.47 16.51 17.85
N LEU A 93 -7.36 16.08 18.44
CA LEU A 93 -6.79 14.75 18.22
C LEU A 93 -7.79 13.64 18.61
N LYS A 94 -8.34 13.71 19.83
CA LYS A 94 -9.31 12.72 20.31
C LYS A 94 -10.62 12.73 19.51
N LYS A 95 -11.08 13.91 19.06
CA LYS A 95 -12.22 14.01 18.11
C LYS A 95 -11.90 13.37 16.76
N SER A 96 -10.71 13.59 16.23
CA SER A 96 -10.25 12.97 14.97
C SER A 96 -10.19 11.45 15.08
N VAL A 97 -9.71 10.91 16.21
CA VAL A 97 -9.68 9.48 16.47
C VAL A 97 -11.09 8.92 16.58
N ALA A 98 -11.99 9.54 17.38
CA ALA A 98 -13.38 9.12 17.53
C ALA A 98 -14.12 9.10 16.19
N ALA A 99 -14.01 10.18 15.41
CA ALA A 99 -14.61 10.28 14.09
C ALA A 99 -14.03 9.24 13.11
N SER A 100 -12.73 8.96 13.19
CA SER A 100 -12.08 7.93 12.37
C SER A 100 -12.63 6.52 12.66
N PHE A 101 -12.88 6.18 13.93
CA PHE A 101 -13.54 4.92 14.28
C PHE A 101 -14.97 4.85 13.74
N VAL A 102 -15.75 5.91 13.88
CA VAL A 102 -17.13 5.95 13.36
C VAL A 102 -17.17 5.80 11.85
N ILE A 103 -16.37 6.60 11.14
CA ILE A 103 -16.27 6.53 9.67
C ILE A 103 -15.78 5.14 9.25
N GLY A 104 -14.79 4.59 9.95
CA GLY A 104 -14.24 3.30 9.66
C GLY A 104 -15.25 2.16 9.77
N ILE A 105 -16.02 2.12 10.86
CA ILE A 105 -17.06 1.10 11.07
C ILE A 105 -18.15 1.25 10.01
N ILE A 106 -18.66 2.46 9.78
CA ILE A 106 -19.70 2.69 8.77
C ILE A 106 -19.21 2.31 7.38
N SER A 107 -18.03 2.78 6.98
CA SER A 107 -17.46 2.47 5.66
C SER A 107 -17.24 0.97 5.48
N SER A 108 -16.71 0.27 6.49
CA SER A 108 -16.47 -1.17 6.40
C SER A 108 -17.78 -1.95 6.27
N ILE A 109 -18.84 -1.57 6.99
CA ILE A 109 -20.16 -2.19 6.88
C ILE A 109 -20.74 -1.97 5.48
N VAL A 110 -20.72 -0.72 4.99
CA VAL A 110 -21.26 -0.38 3.66
C VAL A 110 -20.51 -1.15 2.56
N ILE A 111 -19.18 -1.17 2.61
CA ILE A 111 -18.37 -1.88 1.63
C ILE A 111 -18.61 -3.38 1.70
N THR A 112 -18.71 -3.95 2.91
CA THR A 112 -19.02 -5.38 3.11
C THR A 112 -20.36 -5.75 2.49
N ILE A 113 -21.40 -4.94 2.69
CA ILE A 113 -22.73 -5.18 2.10
C ILE A 113 -22.65 -5.14 0.58
N ILE A 114 -22.08 -4.06 0.01
CA ILE A 114 -21.95 -3.88 -1.45
C ILE A 114 -21.13 -5.01 -2.05
N ALA A 115 -19.97 -5.33 -1.46
CA ALA A 115 -19.08 -6.37 -1.94
C ALA A 115 -19.73 -7.77 -1.79
N SER A 116 -20.43 -8.07 -0.70
CA SER A 116 -21.10 -9.37 -0.53
C SER A 116 -22.15 -9.64 -1.60
N ILE A 117 -22.88 -8.59 -2.03
CA ILE A 117 -23.85 -8.69 -3.12
C ILE A 117 -23.15 -8.78 -4.49
N GLY A 118 -22.09 -7.98 -4.68
CA GLY A 118 -21.42 -7.80 -5.97
C GLY A 118 -20.35 -8.83 -6.28
N ILE A 119 -19.85 -9.62 -5.29
CA ILE A 119 -18.66 -10.45 -5.49
C ILE A 119 -18.85 -11.54 -6.54
N LYS A 120 -20.00 -12.24 -6.54
CA LYS A 120 -20.27 -13.31 -7.50
C LYS A 120 -20.44 -12.80 -8.92
N PRO A 121 -21.24 -11.74 -9.19
CA PRO A 121 -21.26 -11.07 -10.48
C PRO A 121 -19.88 -10.58 -10.95
N LEU A 122 -19.08 -10.06 -10.03
CA LEU A 122 -17.74 -9.56 -10.36
C LEU A 122 -16.79 -10.69 -10.78
N LEU A 123 -16.80 -11.83 -10.07
CA LEU A 123 -16.01 -13.01 -10.45
C LEU A 123 -16.40 -13.53 -11.86
N ILE A 124 -17.69 -13.50 -12.18
CA ILE A 124 -18.18 -13.85 -13.52
C ILE A 124 -17.67 -12.83 -14.56
N ALA A 125 -17.75 -11.54 -14.24
CA ALA A 125 -17.34 -10.46 -15.16
C ALA A 125 -15.84 -10.49 -15.47
N ILE A 126 -15.00 -10.94 -14.53
CA ILE A 126 -13.56 -11.13 -14.77
C ILE A 126 -13.21 -12.50 -15.35
N ASN A 127 -14.23 -13.27 -15.81
CA ASN A 127 -14.10 -14.57 -16.47
C ASN A 127 -13.39 -15.64 -15.62
N VAL A 128 -13.70 -15.72 -14.32
CA VAL A 128 -13.24 -16.86 -13.51
C VAL A 128 -13.84 -18.13 -14.07
N SER A 129 -12.98 -19.13 -14.33
CA SER A 129 -13.41 -20.43 -14.87
C SER A 129 -14.49 -21.09 -13.99
N PRO A 130 -15.54 -21.70 -14.58
CA PRO A 130 -16.58 -22.40 -13.82
C PRO A 130 -16.04 -23.43 -12.84
N ASP A 131 -14.96 -24.13 -13.19
CA ASP A 131 -14.32 -25.14 -12.35
C ASP A 131 -13.65 -24.54 -11.09
N LEU A 132 -13.22 -23.28 -11.16
CA LEU A 132 -12.58 -22.57 -10.06
C LEU A 132 -13.55 -21.69 -9.25
N MET A 133 -14.76 -21.44 -9.77
CA MET A 133 -15.70 -20.48 -9.24
C MET A 133 -16.07 -20.75 -7.77
N ASN A 134 -16.31 -22.01 -7.42
CA ASN A 134 -16.72 -22.38 -6.07
C ASN A 134 -15.61 -22.13 -5.04
N GLU A 135 -14.37 -22.47 -5.37
CA GLU A 135 -13.23 -22.25 -4.47
C GLU A 135 -12.88 -20.76 -4.41
N ALA A 136 -12.82 -20.06 -5.53
CA ALA A 136 -12.58 -18.63 -5.58
C ALA A 136 -13.61 -17.84 -4.77
N TYR A 137 -14.90 -18.15 -4.93
CA TYR A 137 -15.98 -17.54 -4.15
C TYR A 137 -15.87 -17.89 -2.66
N SER A 138 -15.60 -19.16 -2.32
CA SER A 138 -15.45 -19.62 -0.93
C SER A 138 -14.30 -18.91 -0.19
N TYR A 139 -13.21 -18.60 -0.89
CA TYR A 139 -12.08 -17.84 -0.35
C TYR A 139 -12.43 -16.36 -0.15
N ILE A 140 -12.87 -15.69 -1.25
CA ILE A 140 -13.00 -14.25 -1.23
C ILE A 140 -14.19 -13.76 -0.38
N ILE A 141 -15.27 -14.53 -0.28
CA ILE A 141 -16.44 -14.15 0.52
C ILE A 141 -16.12 -14.03 2.00
N VAL A 142 -15.22 -14.88 2.53
CA VAL A 142 -14.76 -14.78 3.92
C VAL A 142 -14.02 -13.47 4.14
N ILE A 143 -13.11 -13.10 3.23
CA ILE A 143 -12.39 -11.84 3.28
C ILE A 143 -13.36 -10.65 3.26
N VAL A 144 -14.36 -10.70 2.37
CA VAL A 144 -15.39 -9.66 2.26
C VAL A 144 -16.22 -9.53 3.54
N GLN A 145 -16.70 -10.63 4.09
CA GLN A 145 -17.55 -10.63 5.29
C GLN A 145 -16.81 -10.09 6.53
N PHE A 146 -15.51 -10.27 6.60
CA PHE A 146 -14.67 -9.81 7.70
C PHE A 146 -13.77 -8.62 7.34
N LEU A 147 -14.12 -7.87 6.30
CA LEU A 147 -13.38 -6.68 5.86
C LEU A 147 -13.21 -5.66 6.98
N VAL A 148 -14.16 -5.58 7.91
CA VAL A 148 -14.08 -4.74 9.11
C VAL A 148 -12.83 -5.02 9.95
N VAL A 149 -12.37 -6.27 10.03
CA VAL A 149 -11.16 -6.64 10.79
C VAL A 149 -9.91 -6.07 10.10
N MET A 150 -9.83 -6.24 8.77
CA MET A 150 -8.73 -5.68 7.98
C MET A 150 -8.70 -4.15 8.07
N PHE A 151 -9.86 -3.52 8.00
CA PHE A 151 -9.99 -2.09 8.17
C PHE A 151 -9.56 -1.63 9.57
N ALA A 152 -10.03 -2.30 10.63
CA ALA A 152 -9.69 -1.99 12.01
C ALA A 152 -8.18 -2.09 12.28
N TYR A 153 -7.51 -3.13 11.75
CA TYR A 153 -6.05 -3.24 11.85
C TYR A 153 -5.34 -2.06 11.19
N ASN A 154 -5.72 -1.73 9.94
CA ASN A 154 -5.09 -0.65 9.21
C ASN A 154 -5.34 0.72 9.84
N LEU A 155 -6.54 0.95 10.39
CA LEU A 155 -6.86 2.16 11.13
C LEU A 155 -6.01 2.27 12.41
N CYS A 156 -5.98 1.23 13.25
CA CYS A 156 -5.18 1.22 14.48
C CYS A 156 -3.68 1.42 14.20
N ALA A 157 -3.15 0.71 13.19
CA ALA A 157 -1.76 0.88 12.76
C ALA A 157 -1.50 2.29 12.22
N GLY A 158 -2.45 2.86 11.46
CA GLY A 158 -2.42 4.23 10.97
C GLY A 158 -2.42 5.26 12.10
N LEU A 159 -3.27 5.09 13.10
CA LEU A 159 -3.33 5.97 14.29
C LEU A 159 -2.02 5.95 15.09
N LEU A 160 -1.41 4.77 15.27
CA LEU A 160 -0.11 4.65 15.92
C LEU A 160 0.99 5.36 15.10
N ARG A 161 0.99 5.18 13.79
CA ARG A 161 1.91 5.90 12.90
C ARG A 161 1.67 7.40 12.92
N ALA A 162 0.43 7.85 13.02
CA ALA A 162 0.06 9.27 13.08
C ALA A 162 0.74 10.03 14.23
N ILE A 163 1.02 9.35 15.36
CA ILE A 163 1.72 9.90 16.53
C ILE A 163 3.23 9.59 16.53
N GLY A 164 3.78 9.08 15.42
CA GLY A 164 5.20 8.76 15.28
C GLY A 164 5.61 7.35 15.75
N ASN A 165 4.66 6.45 16.05
CA ASN A 165 4.96 5.09 16.47
C ASN A 165 4.78 4.10 15.31
N SER A 166 5.85 3.81 14.58
CA SER A 166 5.87 2.80 13.51
C SER A 166 6.32 1.40 13.99
N LEU A 167 6.93 1.32 15.20
CA LEU A 167 7.48 0.07 15.71
C LEU A 167 6.38 -0.90 16.17
N MET A 168 5.38 -0.40 16.90
CA MET A 168 4.35 -1.29 17.47
C MET A 168 3.46 -1.95 16.40
N PRO A 169 3.03 -1.26 15.33
CA PRO A 169 2.39 -1.92 14.19
C PRO A 169 3.22 -3.06 13.59
N LEU A 170 4.54 -2.88 13.46
CA LEU A 170 5.45 -3.94 13.00
C LEU A 170 5.44 -5.16 13.94
N VAL A 171 5.56 -4.93 15.25
CA VAL A 171 5.55 -6.02 16.24
C VAL A 171 4.26 -6.84 16.14
N PHE A 172 3.11 -6.17 16.06
CA PHE A 172 1.82 -6.85 15.94
C PHE A 172 1.66 -7.58 14.61
N LEU A 173 2.19 -7.01 13.51
CA LEU A 173 2.23 -7.68 12.21
C LEU A 173 3.06 -8.97 12.26
N ILE A 174 4.25 -8.95 12.88
CA ILE A 174 5.09 -10.14 13.01
C ILE A 174 4.35 -11.23 13.79
N ILE A 175 3.75 -10.89 14.93
CA ILE A 175 2.99 -11.83 15.75
C ILE A 175 1.84 -12.44 14.93
N SER A 176 1.07 -11.62 14.23
CA SER A 176 -0.05 -12.13 13.42
C SER A 176 0.42 -12.94 12.22
N SER A 177 1.54 -12.62 11.61
CA SER A 177 2.08 -13.39 10.49
C SER A 177 2.50 -14.79 10.91
N VAL A 178 3.16 -14.93 12.07
CA VAL A 178 3.52 -16.23 12.64
C VAL A 178 2.26 -17.03 13.00
N LEU A 179 1.29 -16.37 13.63
CA LEU A 179 0.01 -17.00 13.97
C LEU A 179 -0.75 -17.45 12.72
N ASN A 180 -0.79 -16.63 11.68
CA ASN A 180 -1.46 -16.96 10.44
C ASN A 180 -0.88 -18.23 9.80
N ILE A 181 0.45 -18.34 9.66
CA ILE A 181 1.11 -19.53 9.11
C ILE A 181 0.71 -20.78 9.90
N GLY A 182 0.68 -20.69 11.24
CA GLY A 182 0.23 -21.80 12.09
C GLY A 182 -1.24 -22.16 11.88
N LEU A 183 -2.10 -21.16 11.76
CA LEU A 183 -3.54 -21.36 11.54
C LEU A 183 -3.83 -21.88 10.14
N ASP A 184 -3.10 -21.44 9.10
CA ASP A 184 -3.22 -21.97 7.74
C ASP A 184 -2.95 -23.46 7.71
N LEU A 185 -1.82 -23.89 8.29
CA LEU A 185 -1.50 -25.30 8.39
C LEU A 185 -2.58 -26.06 9.16
N PHE A 186 -3.03 -25.54 10.29
CA PHE A 186 -4.04 -26.19 11.12
C PHE A 186 -5.40 -26.32 10.40
N PHE A 187 -5.91 -25.24 9.83
CA PHE A 187 -7.23 -25.25 9.18
C PHE A 187 -7.25 -26.03 7.88
N ILE A 188 -6.15 -25.98 7.11
CA ILE A 188 -6.06 -26.69 5.83
C ILE A 188 -5.79 -28.18 6.05
N THR A 189 -4.82 -28.54 6.90
CA THR A 189 -4.38 -29.95 7.02
C THR A 189 -5.15 -30.75 8.06
N GLN A 190 -5.54 -30.15 9.20
CA GLN A 190 -6.23 -30.85 10.29
C GLN A 190 -7.75 -30.75 10.16
N LEU A 191 -8.27 -29.56 9.85
CA LEU A 191 -9.72 -29.35 9.73
C LEU A 191 -10.24 -29.51 8.29
N HIS A 192 -9.35 -29.71 7.32
CA HIS A 192 -9.69 -29.92 5.90
C HIS A 192 -10.64 -28.86 5.31
N MET A 193 -10.45 -27.58 5.73
CA MET A 193 -11.32 -26.48 5.32
C MET A 193 -11.04 -25.97 3.89
N GLY A 194 -10.04 -26.52 3.20
CA GLY A 194 -9.65 -26.08 1.86
C GLY A 194 -9.21 -24.61 1.83
N VAL A 195 -9.43 -23.93 0.72
CA VAL A 195 -9.07 -22.50 0.54
C VAL A 195 -9.80 -21.57 1.51
N ARG A 196 -10.98 -21.97 1.99
CA ARG A 196 -11.71 -21.23 3.02
C ARG A 196 -10.93 -21.15 4.33
N GLY A 197 -10.16 -22.21 4.65
CA GLY A 197 -9.29 -22.27 5.84
C GLY A 197 -8.22 -21.18 5.81
N ALA A 198 -7.57 -20.94 4.67
CA ALA A 198 -6.61 -19.86 4.49
C ALA A 198 -7.24 -18.48 4.73
N ALA A 199 -8.42 -18.24 4.16
CA ALA A 199 -9.13 -16.97 4.37
C ALA A 199 -9.50 -16.76 5.86
N VAL A 200 -9.99 -17.79 6.55
CA VAL A 200 -10.32 -17.74 7.98
C VAL A 200 -9.08 -17.51 8.83
N ALA A 201 -7.97 -18.17 8.53
CA ALA A 201 -6.69 -17.98 9.22
C ALA A 201 -6.20 -16.53 9.11
N THR A 202 -6.27 -15.94 7.91
CA THR A 202 -5.94 -14.54 7.68
C THR A 202 -6.78 -13.59 8.51
N VAL A 203 -8.11 -13.79 8.54
CA VAL A 203 -9.03 -12.97 9.33
C VAL A 203 -8.76 -13.07 10.82
N ILE A 204 -8.55 -14.28 11.34
CA ILE A 204 -8.26 -14.51 12.78
C ILE A 204 -6.93 -13.86 13.15
N ALA A 205 -5.87 -14.08 12.38
CA ALA A 205 -4.55 -13.53 12.63
C ALA A 205 -4.59 -11.98 12.66
N GLN A 206 -5.28 -11.37 11.72
CA GLN A 206 -5.48 -9.92 11.72
C GLN A 206 -6.34 -9.44 12.88
N GLY A 207 -7.38 -10.19 13.25
CA GLY A 207 -8.21 -9.90 14.43
C GLY A 207 -7.40 -9.87 15.72
N VAL A 208 -6.48 -10.81 15.88
CA VAL A 208 -5.53 -10.84 17.02
C VAL A 208 -4.64 -9.59 17.01
N SER A 209 -4.14 -9.16 15.84
CA SER A 209 -3.40 -7.90 15.72
C SER A 209 -4.23 -6.68 16.13
N VAL A 210 -5.52 -6.63 15.74
CA VAL A 210 -6.43 -5.55 16.16
C VAL A 210 -6.54 -5.51 17.70
N VAL A 211 -6.74 -6.66 18.31
CA VAL A 211 -6.84 -6.76 19.77
C VAL A 211 -5.56 -6.27 20.45
N PHE A 212 -4.39 -6.69 19.97
CA PHE A 212 -3.11 -6.21 20.50
C PHE A 212 -2.90 -4.70 20.27
N CYS A 213 -3.24 -4.18 19.11
CA CYS A 213 -3.20 -2.74 18.85
C CYS A 213 -4.11 -1.96 19.83
N LEU A 214 -5.35 -2.40 20.03
CA LEU A 214 -6.29 -1.75 20.94
C LEU A 214 -5.79 -1.82 22.39
N ILE A 215 -5.36 -2.99 22.87
CA ILE A 215 -4.80 -3.14 24.22
C ILE A 215 -3.61 -2.20 24.42
N TYR A 216 -2.73 -2.11 23.41
CA TYR A 216 -1.56 -1.22 23.49
C TYR A 216 -1.99 0.25 23.51
N ILE A 217 -2.93 0.67 22.66
CA ILE A 217 -3.45 2.02 22.63
C ILE A 217 -4.07 2.39 23.98
N PHE A 218 -4.98 1.55 24.50
CA PHE A 218 -5.65 1.83 25.78
C PHE A 218 -4.69 1.90 26.98
N LYS A 219 -3.66 1.05 27.00
CA LYS A 219 -2.72 1.00 28.15
C LYS A 219 -1.57 2.00 28.06
N ASN A 220 -1.10 2.31 26.85
CA ASN A 220 0.17 3.03 26.68
C ASN A 220 0.04 4.37 25.96
N VAL A 221 -1.09 4.63 25.30
CA VAL A 221 -1.29 5.81 24.46
C VAL A 221 -2.63 6.50 24.77
N PRO A 222 -2.80 7.10 25.97
CA PRO A 222 -4.06 7.76 26.37
C PRO A 222 -4.51 8.87 25.41
N LEU A 223 -3.56 9.50 24.70
CA LEU A 223 -3.82 10.52 23.67
C LEU A 223 -4.71 10.02 22.52
N LEU A 224 -4.67 8.71 22.21
CA LEU A 224 -5.51 8.09 21.16
C LEU A 224 -6.78 7.46 21.72
N VAL A 225 -7.07 7.63 23.01
CA VAL A 225 -8.28 7.09 23.64
C VAL A 225 -9.34 8.18 23.74
N PRO A 226 -10.38 8.17 22.89
CA PRO A 226 -11.44 9.17 22.97
C PRO A 226 -12.39 8.89 24.13
N GLU A 227 -12.92 9.93 24.74
CA GLU A 227 -14.00 9.89 25.70
C GLU A 227 -15.36 10.04 24.99
N LYS A 228 -16.47 9.74 25.67
CA LYS A 228 -17.82 9.86 25.09
C LYS A 228 -18.11 11.24 24.48
N ARG A 229 -17.58 12.31 25.05
CA ARG A 229 -17.77 13.70 24.56
C ARG A 229 -17.14 13.94 23.18
N HIS A 230 -16.07 13.20 22.83
CA HIS A 230 -15.37 13.36 21.56
C HIS A 230 -16.13 12.73 20.37
N PHE A 231 -17.16 11.90 20.63
CA PHE A 231 -18.00 11.32 19.58
C PHE A 231 -19.11 12.27 19.08
N LYS A 232 -19.15 13.53 19.59
CA LYS A 232 -20.05 14.53 19.04
C LYS A 232 -19.71 14.81 17.57
N PHE A 233 -20.77 14.84 16.74
CA PHE A 233 -20.62 15.08 15.31
C PHE A 233 -20.12 16.51 15.05
N ASP A 234 -19.02 16.61 14.31
CA ASP A 234 -18.45 17.84 13.79
C ASP A 234 -18.40 17.76 12.27
N ALA A 235 -19.27 18.50 11.58
CA ALA A 235 -19.44 18.43 10.14
C ALA A 235 -18.14 18.79 9.39
N ALA A 236 -17.36 19.74 9.88
CA ALA A 236 -16.11 20.17 9.24
C ALA A 236 -15.05 19.05 9.32
N LEU A 237 -14.87 18.47 10.51
CA LEU A 237 -13.96 17.37 10.74
C LEU A 237 -14.34 16.11 9.96
N TYR A 238 -15.62 15.73 9.97
CA TYR A 238 -16.12 14.57 9.22
C TYR A 238 -15.95 14.76 7.71
N LYS A 239 -16.21 15.96 7.17
CA LYS A 239 -15.98 16.29 5.75
C LYS A 239 -14.49 16.19 5.39
N GLU A 240 -13.61 16.61 6.31
CA GLU A 240 -12.16 16.49 6.11
C GLU A 240 -11.70 15.03 6.08
N LEU A 241 -12.09 14.25 7.09
CA LEU A 241 -11.76 12.83 7.20
C LEU A 241 -12.29 12.01 6.02
N LEU A 242 -13.58 12.15 5.70
CA LEU A 242 -14.20 11.47 4.56
C LEU A 242 -13.51 11.86 3.24
N GLY A 243 -13.29 13.16 3.04
CA GLY A 243 -12.63 13.64 1.82
C GLY A 243 -11.23 13.07 1.65
N GLN A 244 -10.44 13.03 2.72
CA GLN A 244 -9.08 12.48 2.67
C GLN A 244 -9.09 10.95 2.53
N GLY A 245 -9.94 10.26 3.29
CA GLY A 245 -10.08 8.80 3.25
C GLY A 245 -10.52 8.30 1.88
N TYR A 246 -11.63 8.82 1.37
CA TYR A 246 -12.15 8.39 0.07
C TYR A 246 -11.27 8.82 -1.11
N SER A 247 -10.62 9.98 -1.04
CA SER A 247 -9.63 10.36 -2.08
C SER A 247 -8.52 9.34 -2.20
N MET A 248 -7.96 8.88 -1.07
CA MET A 248 -6.91 7.85 -1.08
C MET A 248 -7.42 6.48 -1.53
N ALA A 249 -8.64 6.11 -1.14
CA ALA A 249 -9.26 4.87 -1.56
C ALA A 249 -9.49 4.82 -3.08
N VAL A 250 -10.04 5.89 -3.64
CA VAL A 250 -10.25 6.02 -5.09
C VAL A 250 -8.92 6.06 -5.84
N MET A 251 -7.91 6.74 -5.30
CA MET A 251 -6.56 6.73 -5.86
C MET A 251 -6.00 5.31 -5.95
N SER A 252 -6.12 4.51 -4.87
CA SER A 252 -5.67 3.11 -4.87
C SER A 252 -6.43 2.27 -5.89
N ALA A 253 -7.74 2.45 -6.00
CA ALA A 253 -8.57 1.75 -6.98
C ALA A 253 -8.16 2.08 -8.43
N ILE A 254 -7.88 3.35 -8.73
CA ILE A 254 -7.43 3.80 -10.05
C ILE A 254 -6.06 3.18 -10.40
N VAL A 255 -5.12 3.17 -9.46
CA VAL A 255 -3.79 2.58 -9.66
C VAL A 255 -3.89 1.07 -9.94
N ASN A 256 -4.71 0.36 -9.15
CA ASN A 256 -4.95 -1.08 -9.35
C ASN A 256 -5.62 -1.37 -10.70
N ALA A 257 -6.64 -0.59 -11.09
CA ALA A 257 -7.27 -0.70 -12.40
C ALA A 257 -6.26 -0.47 -13.55
N GLY A 258 -5.40 0.53 -13.42
CA GLY A 258 -4.33 0.78 -14.39
C GLY A 258 -3.34 -0.38 -14.50
N SER A 259 -3.04 -1.07 -13.40
CA SER A 259 -2.15 -2.24 -13.39
C SER A 259 -2.79 -3.44 -14.11
N VAL A 260 -4.10 -3.65 -13.93
CA VAL A 260 -4.86 -4.70 -14.65
C VAL A 260 -4.88 -4.41 -16.16
N ILE A 261 -5.11 -3.16 -16.57
CA ILE A 261 -5.10 -2.76 -17.99
C ILE A 261 -3.71 -3.01 -18.60
N LEU A 262 -2.64 -2.61 -17.92
CA LEU A 262 -1.28 -2.85 -18.42
C LEU A 262 -0.97 -4.34 -18.54
N GLN A 263 -1.38 -5.15 -17.55
CA GLN A 263 -1.21 -6.60 -17.58
C GLN A 263 -1.96 -7.25 -18.76
N SER A 264 -3.15 -6.77 -19.07
CA SER A 264 -3.91 -7.20 -20.23
C SER A 264 -3.15 -6.93 -21.55
N GLY A 265 -2.53 -5.74 -21.68
CA GLY A 265 -1.67 -5.41 -22.82
C GLY A 265 -0.44 -6.32 -22.94
N ILE A 266 0.19 -6.67 -21.81
CA ILE A 266 1.34 -7.59 -21.77
C ILE A 266 0.92 -9.01 -22.21
N ASN A 267 -0.22 -9.50 -21.71
CA ASN A 267 -0.76 -10.79 -22.08
C ASN A 267 -1.11 -10.85 -23.59
N GLY A 268 -1.59 -9.73 -24.15
CA GLY A 268 -1.88 -9.57 -25.56
C GLY A 268 -0.67 -9.69 -26.51
N LEU A 269 0.56 -9.63 -25.99
CA LEU A 269 1.78 -9.89 -26.79
C LEU A 269 1.91 -11.34 -27.22
N GLY A 270 1.19 -12.29 -26.61
CA GLY A 270 1.11 -13.68 -27.00
C GLY A 270 2.37 -14.53 -26.80
N SER A 271 3.47 -13.96 -26.31
CA SER A 271 4.73 -14.68 -26.05
C SER A 271 4.85 -15.09 -24.59
N LYS A 272 4.79 -16.40 -24.32
CA LYS A 272 4.96 -16.96 -22.98
C LYS A 272 6.30 -16.56 -22.35
N GLN A 273 7.36 -16.51 -23.14
CA GLN A 273 8.71 -16.17 -22.65
C GLN A 273 8.81 -14.70 -22.25
N ILE A 274 8.21 -13.77 -23.03
CA ILE A 274 8.17 -12.35 -22.68
C ILE A 274 7.37 -12.16 -21.39
N ILE A 275 6.20 -12.79 -21.28
CA ILE A 275 5.34 -12.70 -20.09
C ILE A 275 6.07 -13.25 -18.86
N ALA A 276 6.75 -14.39 -18.96
CA ALA A 276 7.51 -15.00 -17.88
C ALA A 276 8.67 -14.09 -17.43
N GLY A 277 9.46 -13.55 -18.37
CA GLY A 277 10.53 -12.61 -18.07
C GLY A 277 10.05 -11.33 -17.42
N HIS A 278 8.96 -10.76 -17.94
CA HIS A 278 8.33 -9.58 -17.34
C HIS A 278 7.81 -9.85 -15.93
N THR A 279 7.15 -10.98 -15.71
CA THR A 279 6.64 -11.36 -14.38
C THR A 279 7.74 -11.50 -13.35
N ALA A 280 8.87 -12.14 -13.72
CA ALA A 280 10.03 -12.23 -12.84
C ALA A 280 10.63 -10.84 -12.54
N ALA A 281 10.75 -9.98 -13.55
CA ALA A 281 11.24 -8.62 -13.40
C ALA A 281 10.30 -7.77 -12.51
N ARG A 282 8.97 -7.92 -12.63
CA ARG A 282 7.99 -7.23 -11.77
C ARG A 282 8.09 -7.63 -10.31
N LYS A 283 8.35 -8.90 -10.00
CA LYS A 283 8.60 -9.33 -8.60
C LYS A 283 9.83 -8.64 -8.02
N LEU A 284 10.92 -8.53 -8.80
CA LEU A 284 12.11 -7.79 -8.39
C LEU A 284 11.83 -6.30 -8.24
N TYR A 285 11.11 -5.69 -9.19
CA TYR A 285 10.65 -4.31 -9.10
C TYR A 285 9.89 -4.05 -7.78
N MET A 286 8.93 -4.90 -7.41
CA MET A 286 8.17 -4.76 -6.17
C MET A 286 9.08 -4.74 -4.95
N PHE A 287 10.10 -5.60 -4.90
CA PHE A 287 11.08 -5.64 -3.82
C PHE A 287 11.92 -4.35 -3.76
N PHE A 288 12.48 -3.93 -4.90
CA PHE A 288 13.30 -2.71 -4.96
C PHE A 288 12.49 -1.41 -4.77
N ASN A 289 11.17 -1.46 -4.92
CA ASN A 289 10.27 -0.34 -4.66
C ASN A 289 9.93 -0.14 -3.16
N MET A 290 10.14 -1.16 -2.31
CA MET A 290 9.76 -1.08 -0.88
C MET A 290 10.40 0.08 -0.12
N PRO A 291 11.70 0.44 -0.30
CA PRO A 291 12.30 1.59 0.37
C PRO A 291 11.62 2.91 0.03
N PHE A 292 11.23 3.12 -1.22
CA PHE A 292 10.52 4.33 -1.66
C PHE A 292 9.12 4.41 -1.07
N THR A 293 8.40 3.29 -1.05
CA THR A 293 7.06 3.19 -0.44
C THR A 293 7.11 3.46 1.06
N ALA A 294 8.10 2.91 1.77
CA ALA A 294 8.27 3.12 3.20
C ALA A 294 8.60 4.58 3.52
N MET A 295 9.49 5.21 2.74
CA MET A 295 9.80 6.63 2.89
C MET A 295 8.60 7.52 2.55
N ALA A 296 7.79 7.18 1.55
CA ALA A 296 6.57 7.91 1.21
C ALA A 296 5.56 7.90 2.36
N GLN A 297 5.39 6.77 3.04
CA GLN A 297 4.54 6.69 4.24
C GLN A 297 5.12 7.55 5.39
N ALA A 298 6.45 7.56 5.57
CA ALA A 298 7.13 8.41 6.53
C ALA A 298 6.95 9.90 6.17
N ALA A 299 7.06 10.25 4.88
CA ALA A 299 6.81 11.60 4.37
C ALA A 299 5.39 12.07 4.68
N SER A 300 4.39 11.22 4.47
CA SER A 300 3.00 11.53 4.78
C SER A 300 2.82 11.93 6.26
N THR A 301 3.33 11.12 7.18
CA THR A 301 3.25 11.39 8.62
C THR A 301 4.04 12.65 9.01
N PHE A 302 5.28 12.77 8.51
CA PHE A 302 6.13 13.92 8.77
C PHE A 302 5.49 15.23 8.31
N VAL A 303 5.02 15.27 7.07
CA VAL A 303 4.40 16.45 6.48
C VAL A 303 3.09 16.79 7.19
N SER A 304 2.27 15.77 7.51
CA SER A 304 1.00 15.96 8.22
C SER A 304 1.20 16.57 9.61
N GLN A 305 2.13 16.05 10.40
CA GLN A 305 2.43 16.60 11.72
C GLN A 305 2.98 18.03 11.63
N ASN A 306 3.94 18.28 10.73
CA ASN A 306 4.49 19.62 10.54
C ASN A 306 3.48 20.61 9.92
N LYS A 307 2.49 20.12 9.12
CA LYS A 307 1.35 20.93 8.68
C LYS A 307 0.49 21.36 9.87
N GLY A 308 0.19 20.43 10.78
CA GLY A 308 -0.53 20.73 12.02
C GLY A 308 0.19 21.74 12.91
N ALA A 309 1.51 21.64 12.98
CA ALA A 309 2.38 22.58 13.72
C ALA A 309 2.72 23.86 12.93
N GLU A 310 2.18 24.06 11.74
CA GLU A 310 2.44 25.20 10.84
C GLU A 310 3.94 25.42 10.51
N ASN A 311 4.75 24.36 10.62
CA ASN A 311 6.19 24.42 10.40
C ASN A 311 6.58 24.16 8.93
N VAL A 312 6.28 25.12 8.07
CA VAL A 312 6.53 25.01 6.62
C VAL A 312 8.01 24.92 6.30
N SER A 313 8.86 25.66 7.02
CA SER A 313 10.33 25.60 6.82
C SER A 313 10.86 24.18 7.00
N ARG A 314 10.34 23.46 8.02
CA ARG A 314 10.73 22.08 8.29
C ARG A 314 10.20 21.11 7.19
N ILE A 315 8.98 21.33 6.68
CA ILE A 315 8.44 20.56 5.54
C ILE A 315 9.34 20.71 4.32
N ARG A 316 9.69 21.96 3.93
CA ARG A 316 10.57 22.21 2.78
C ARG A 316 11.93 21.53 2.90
N LYS A 317 12.55 21.65 4.08
CA LYS A 317 13.85 20.98 4.37
C LYS A 317 13.72 19.47 4.33
N GLY A 318 12.65 18.93 4.90
CA GLY A 318 12.38 17.49 4.92
C GLY A 318 12.18 16.92 3.51
N MET A 319 11.38 17.58 2.68
CA MET A 319 11.15 17.15 1.29
C MET A 319 12.46 17.12 0.48
N LYS A 320 13.32 18.15 0.61
CA LYS A 320 14.63 18.13 -0.06
C LYS A 320 15.50 16.96 0.41
N GLN A 321 15.51 16.65 1.72
CA GLN A 321 16.27 15.50 2.22
C GLN A 321 15.71 14.17 1.74
N MET A 322 14.39 14.03 1.63
CA MET A 322 13.74 12.84 1.09
C MET A 322 14.06 12.65 -0.40
N TYR A 323 14.06 13.71 -1.19
CA TYR A 323 14.46 13.63 -2.61
C TYR A 323 15.93 13.19 -2.77
N ILE A 324 16.83 13.67 -1.90
CA ILE A 324 18.22 13.21 -1.90
C ILE A 324 18.30 11.72 -1.53
N TYR A 325 17.52 11.27 -0.53
CA TYR A 325 17.41 9.86 -0.18
C TYR A 325 16.95 9.03 -1.39
N ASP A 326 15.92 9.46 -2.10
CA ASP A 326 15.40 8.75 -3.27
C ASP A 326 16.47 8.60 -4.37
N VAL A 327 17.21 9.66 -4.65
CA VAL A 327 18.30 9.62 -5.64
C VAL A 327 19.39 8.64 -5.21
N VAL A 328 19.80 8.66 -3.94
CA VAL A 328 20.84 7.76 -3.42
C VAL A 328 20.38 6.30 -3.47
N VAL A 329 19.18 6.01 -2.98
CA VAL A 329 18.63 4.65 -2.98
C VAL A 329 18.42 4.14 -4.41
N ALA A 330 17.93 5.01 -5.30
CA ALA A 330 17.77 4.67 -6.71
C ALA A 330 19.10 4.39 -7.40
N ALA A 331 20.15 5.16 -7.11
CA ALA A 331 21.47 4.92 -7.65
C ALA A 331 22.03 3.56 -7.20
N ILE A 332 21.90 3.23 -5.92
CA ILE A 332 22.31 1.92 -5.37
C ILE A 332 21.51 0.79 -6.04
N ALA A 333 20.19 0.90 -6.09
CA ALA A 333 19.32 -0.10 -6.73
C ALA A 333 19.65 -0.26 -8.22
N THR A 334 19.91 0.84 -8.93
CA THR A 334 20.29 0.84 -10.34
C THR A 334 21.61 0.09 -10.57
N VAL A 335 22.65 0.38 -9.79
CA VAL A 335 23.95 -0.30 -9.90
C VAL A 335 23.77 -1.81 -9.65
N ILE A 336 23.05 -2.20 -8.60
CA ILE A 336 22.77 -3.60 -8.30
C ILE A 336 22.05 -4.27 -9.49
N LEU A 337 20.99 -3.66 -10.01
CA LEU A 337 20.19 -4.24 -11.09
C LEU A 337 20.92 -4.25 -12.44
N LEU A 338 21.75 -3.25 -12.75
CA LEU A 338 22.55 -3.25 -13.96
C LEU A 338 23.56 -4.41 -13.99
N LEU A 339 24.17 -4.72 -12.83
CA LEU A 339 25.18 -5.75 -12.70
C LEU A 339 24.60 -7.15 -12.54
N SER A 340 23.47 -7.30 -11.83
CA SER A 340 22.95 -8.60 -11.40
C SER A 340 21.60 -8.99 -12.01
N ALA A 341 21.01 -8.19 -12.92
CA ALA A 341 19.69 -8.46 -13.47
C ALA A 341 19.52 -9.88 -14.05
N PRO A 342 20.44 -10.42 -14.88
CA PRO A 342 20.28 -11.78 -15.40
C PRO A 342 20.23 -12.83 -14.29
N THR A 343 21.12 -12.73 -13.31
CA THR A 343 21.21 -13.67 -12.18
C THR A 343 19.93 -13.61 -11.32
N LEU A 344 19.46 -12.40 -11.00
CA LEU A 344 18.24 -12.21 -10.20
C LEU A 344 17.00 -12.70 -10.94
N VAL A 345 16.91 -12.44 -12.25
CA VAL A 345 15.81 -12.96 -13.08
C VAL A 345 15.85 -14.48 -13.14
N THR A 346 17.04 -15.10 -13.24
CA THR A 346 17.19 -16.57 -13.19
C THR A 346 16.67 -17.12 -11.87
N TRP A 347 17.04 -16.53 -10.75
CA TRP A 347 16.59 -16.99 -9.42
C TRP A 347 15.07 -16.90 -9.24
N ILE A 348 14.45 -15.82 -9.72
CA ILE A 348 13.02 -15.62 -9.59
C ILE A 348 12.20 -16.45 -10.59
N SER A 349 12.70 -16.59 -11.83
CA SER A 349 11.98 -17.33 -12.88
C SER A 349 12.22 -18.84 -12.84
N GLY A 350 13.31 -19.28 -12.20
CA GLY A 350 13.71 -20.70 -12.15
C GLY A 350 14.12 -21.27 -13.52
N THR A 351 14.38 -20.43 -14.54
CA THR A 351 14.69 -20.88 -15.89
C THR A 351 16.00 -20.25 -16.39
N THR A 352 16.66 -20.94 -17.32
CA THR A 352 17.83 -20.47 -18.06
C THR A 352 17.49 -20.09 -19.51
N ASP A 353 16.20 -20.04 -19.86
CA ASP A 353 15.76 -19.62 -21.20
C ASP A 353 16.28 -18.20 -21.53
N LYS A 354 17.05 -18.10 -22.62
CA LYS A 354 17.71 -16.84 -23.00
C LYS A 354 16.71 -15.72 -23.28
N THR A 355 15.54 -16.02 -23.80
CA THR A 355 14.51 -15.04 -24.14
C THR A 355 13.87 -14.49 -22.87
N VAL A 356 13.57 -15.36 -21.87
CA VAL A 356 13.08 -14.96 -20.55
C VAL A 356 14.07 -14.05 -19.85
N LEU A 357 15.35 -14.48 -19.80
CA LEU A 357 16.40 -13.72 -19.13
C LEU A 357 16.68 -12.39 -19.82
N TYR A 358 16.71 -12.35 -21.14
CA TYR A 358 16.91 -11.13 -21.91
C TYR A 358 15.81 -10.10 -21.63
N ASN A 359 14.53 -10.49 -21.78
CA ASN A 359 13.42 -9.56 -21.60
C ASN A 359 13.26 -9.08 -20.16
N GLY A 360 13.42 -9.98 -19.17
CA GLY A 360 13.37 -9.60 -17.75
C GLY A 360 14.52 -8.66 -17.38
N SER A 361 15.75 -8.94 -17.84
CA SER A 361 16.91 -8.10 -17.59
C SER A 361 16.81 -6.74 -18.30
N LEU A 362 16.30 -6.73 -19.53
CA LEU A 362 16.10 -5.50 -20.30
C LEU A 362 15.11 -4.58 -19.59
N TYR A 363 13.98 -5.12 -19.10
CA TYR A 363 13.04 -4.36 -18.31
C TYR A 363 13.72 -3.70 -17.10
N LEU A 364 14.42 -4.48 -16.28
CA LEU A 364 15.07 -3.98 -15.06
C LEU A 364 16.12 -2.91 -15.36
N ARG A 365 16.95 -3.13 -16.40
CA ARG A 365 18.01 -2.19 -16.79
C ARG A 365 17.49 -0.85 -17.28
N ILE A 366 16.31 -0.82 -17.92
CA ILE A 366 15.69 0.43 -18.39
C ILE A 366 14.89 1.10 -17.29
N VAL A 367 14.19 0.34 -16.46
CA VAL A 367 13.29 0.89 -15.41
C VAL A 367 14.09 1.36 -14.19
N ALA A 368 15.15 0.65 -13.78
CA ALA A 368 15.89 0.97 -12.57
C ALA A 368 16.49 2.40 -12.52
N PRO A 369 17.08 2.96 -13.60
CA PRO A 369 17.54 4.35 -13.59
C PRO A 369 16.46 5.38 -13.32
N ASN A 370 15.18 5.01 -13.54
CA ASN A 370 14.02 5.87 -13.30
C ASN A 370 13.44 5.74 -11.88
N TYR A 371 14.05 4.92 -11.01
CA TYR A 371 13.57 4.78 -9.62
C TYR A 371 13.68 6.08 -8.81
N ALA A 372 14.63 6.96 -9.13
CA ALA A 372 14.71 8.28 -8.51
C ALA A 372 13.44 9.12 -8.82
N VAL A 373 12.97 9.06 -10.07
CA VAL A 373 11.74 9.73 -10.50
C VAL A 373 10.54 9.14 -9.77
N LEU A 374 10.46 7.81 -9.66
CA LEU A 374 9.40 7.12 -8.91
C LEU A 374 9.40 7.51 -7.43
N GLY A 375 10.56 7.54 -6.77
CA GLY A 375 10.69 7.96 -5.38
C GLY A 375 10.18 9.38 -5.17
N ILE A 376 10.69 10.35 -5.94
CA ILE A 376 10.29 11.75 -5.89
C ILE A 376 8.78 11.90 -6.13
N LEU A 377 8.21 11.16 -7.09
CA LEU A 377 6.77 11.09 -7.36
C LEU A 377 6.00 10.66 -6.11
N MET A 378 6.39 9.53 -5.52
CA MET A 378 5.71 8.96 -4.35
C MET A 378 5.79 9.90 -3.14
N GLN A 379 6.98 10.43 -2.84
CA GLN A 379 7.18 11.38 -1.74
C GLN A 379 6.29 12.61 -1.91
N THR A 380 6.28 13.19 -3.11
CA THR A 380 5.52 14.43 -3.39
C THR A 380 4.02 14.18 -3.33
N ARG A 381 3.54 13.03 -3.85
CA ARG A 381 2.14 12.62 -3.78
C ARG A 381 1.66 12.50 -2.34
N PHE A 382 2.42 11.79 -1.49
CA PHE A 382 2.09 11.60 -0.08
C PHE A 382 2.26 12.90 0.74
N ALA A 383 3.20 13.78 0.37
CA ALA A 383 3.34 15.09 0.97
C ALA A 383 2.15 16.00 0.67
N LEU A 384 1.64 16.01 -0.56
CA LEU A 384 0.41 16.74 -0.92
C LEU A 384 -0.79 16.26 -0.09
N GLN A 385 -0.93 14.97 0.11
CA GLN A 385 -1.95 14.42 1.00
C GLN A 385 -1.74 14.91 2.44
N GLY A 386 -0.49 14.92 2.90
CA GLY A 386 -0.10 15.39 4.23
C GLY A 386 -0.48 16.84 4.49
N ILE A 387 -0.32 17.73 3.52
CA ILE A 387 -0.76 19.14 3.65
C ILE A 387 -2.28 19.33 3.49
N GLY A 388 -3.03 18.26 3.17
CA GLY A 388 -4.49 18.27 3.09
C GLY A 388 -5.05 18.35 1.67
N GLN A 389 -4.21 18.30 0.66
CA GLN A 389 -4.67 18.26 -0.72
C GLN A 389 -5.30 16.88 -1.03
N LYS A 390 -6.54 16.88 -1.51
CA LYS A 390 -7.30 15.66 -1.80
C LYS A 390 -7.35 15.37 -3.29
N MET A 391 -7.60 16.41 -4.09
CA MET A 391 -7.81 16.29 -5.52
C MET A 391 -6.51 16.24 -6.33
N LEU A 392 -5.48 17.00 -5.95
CA LEU A 392 -4.22 17.04 -6.70
C LEU A 392 -3.50 15.68 -6.75
N PRO A 393 -3.39 14.93 -5.64
CA PRO A 393 -2.88 13.56 -5.70
C PRO A 393 -3.76 12.61 -6.54
N LEU A 394 -5.09 12.78 -6.48
CA LEU A 394 -6.03 11.99 -7.27
C LEU A 394 -5.84 12.22 -8.78
N VAL A 395 -5.67 13.48 -9.20
CA VAL A 395 -5.38 13.82 -10.60
C VAL A 395 -4.13 13.11 -11.10
N SER A 396 -3.09 12.97 -10.27
CA SER A 396 -1.90 12.21 -10.65
C SER A 396 -2.20 10.75 -10.96
N SER A 397 -3.13 10.11 -10.23
CA SER A 397 -3.55 8.74 -10.52
C SER A 397 -4.40 8.64 -11.79
N ILE A 398 -5.17 9.67 -12.10
CA ILE A 398 -5.89 9.75 -13.39
C ILE A 398 -4.88 9.88 -14.55
N ILE A 399 -3.82 10.67 -14.40
CA ILE A 399 -2.73 10.76 -15.40
C ILE A 399 -2.09 9.37 -15.60
N GLU A 400 -1.87 8.63 -14.52
CA GLU A 400 -1.34 7.26 -14.57
C GLU A 400 -2.26 6.33 -15.37
N LEU A 401 -3.55 6.33 -15.05
CA LEU A 401 -4.53 5.48 -15.73
C LEU A 401 -4.65 5.81 -17.22
N VAL A 402 -4.81 7.09 -17.56
CA VAL A 402 -4.89 7.54 -18.94
C VAL A 402 -3.62 7.20 -19.71
N GLY A 403 -2.46 7.41 -19.10
CA GLY A 403 -1.18 7.03 -19.68
C GLY A 403 -1.11 5.53 -19.99
N LYS A 404 -1.49 4.67 -19.03
CA LYS A 404 -1.52 3.21 -19.24
C LYS A 404 -2.50 2.81 -20.34
N ILE A 405 -3.68 3.43 -20.42
CA ILE A 405 -4.64 3.21 -21.50
C ILE A 405 -4.02 3.57 -22.87
N ILE A 406 -3.39 4.73 -22.98
CA ILE A 406 -2.71 5.16 -24.24
C ILE A 406 -1.63 4.15 -24.62
N PHE A 407 -0.79 3.76 -23.68
CA PHE A 407 0.27 2.77 -23.95
C PHE A 407 -0.29 1.44 -24.41
N VAL A 408 -1.31 0.91 -23.72
CA VAL A 408 -1.88 -0.40 -24.04
C VAL A 408 -2.57 -0.42 -25.39
N PHE A 409 -3.38 0.57 -25.71
CA PHE A 409 -4.20 0.54 -26.92
C PHE A 409 -3.53 1.20 -28.15
N ALA A 410 -2.61 2.15 -27.97
CA ALA A 410 -1.96 2.84 -29.07
C ALA A 410 -0.50 2.41 -29.29
N LEU A 411 0.29 2.24 -28.22
CA LEU A 411 1.74 2.05 -28.35
C LEU A 411 2.17 0.58 -28.34
N ILE A 412 1.57 -0.27 -27.50
CA ILE A 412 1.91 -1.70 -27.45
C ILE A 412 1.64 -2.42 -28.79
N PRO A 413 0.55 -2.15 -29.53
CA PRO A 413 0.36 -2.77 -30.85
C PRO A 413 1.49 -2.48 -31.83
N VAL A 414 2.11 -1.29 -31.75
CA VAL A 414 3.18 -0.83 -32.64
C VAL A 414 4.57 -1.26 -32.13
N PHE A 415 4.90 -0.91 -30.90
CA PHE A 415 6.25 -1.05 -30.32
C PHE A 415 6.42 -2.32 -29.48
N LYS A 416 5.36 -3.14 -29.35
CA LYS A 416 5.38 -4.43 -28.65
C LYS A 416 5.93 -4.28 -27.22
N TYR A 417 6.84 -5.15 -26.80
CA TYR A 417 7.38 -5.18 -25.44
C TYR A 417 8.16 -3.92 -25.07
N MET A 418 8.76 -3.20 -26.03
CA MET A 418 9.42 -1.94 -25.75
C MET A 418 8.45 -0.89 -25.20
N ALA A 419 7.21 -0.82 -25.73
CA ALA A 419 6.19 0.06 -25.16
C ALA A 419 5.84 -0.32 -23.72
N VAL A 420 5.79 -1.61 -23.38
CA VAL A 420 5.57 -2.07 -22.00
C VAL A 420 6.68 -1.56 -21.07
N ILE A 421 7.94 -1.67 -21.48
CA ILE A 421 9.11 -1.25 -20.68
C ILE A 421 9.08 0.25 -20.41
N PHE A 422 8.78 1.06 -21.41
CA PHE A 422 8.77 2.53 -21.28
C PHE A 422 7.47 3.10 -20.69
N CYS A 423 6.41 2.30 -20.58
CA CYS A 423 5.12 2.74 -20.08
C CYS A 423 5.22 3.45 -18.73
N GLU A 424 5.69 2.74 -17.72
CA GLU A 424 5.78 3.29 -16.36
C GLU A 424 6.82 4.42 -16.25
N PRO A 425 8.06 4.32 -16.76
CA PRO A 425 9.02 5.41 -16.71
C PRO A 425 8.52 6.74 -17.30
N VAL A 426 7.89 6.70 -18.47
CA VAL A 426 7.36 7.91 -19.11
C VAL A 426 6.22 8.51 -18.29
N ILE A 427 5.31 7.69 -17.80
CA ILE A 427 4.19 8.14 -16.96
C ILE A 427 4.73 8.75 -15.65
N TRP A 428 5.72 8.12 -15.01
CA TRP A 428 6.33 8.66 -13.79
C TRP A 428 6.93 10.05 -13.99
N VAL A 429 7.61 10.28 -15.12
CA VAL A 429 8.16 11.62 -15.43
C VAL A 429 7.04 12.65 -15.52
N VAL A 430 5.99 12.37 -16.28
CA VAL A 430 4.84 13.29 -16.43
C VAL A 430 4.19 13.59 -15.08
N MET A 431 3.93 12.54 -14.29
CA MET A 431 3.33 12.68 -12.96
C MET A 431 4.23 13.45 -12.01
N THR A 432 5.54 13.19 -12.02
CA THR A 432 6.51 13.88 -11.16
C THR A 432 6.56 15.36 -11.47
N ILE A 433 6.64 15.75 -12.74
CA ILE A 433 6.61 17.15 -13.15
C ILE A 433 5.33 17.82 -12.63
N TYR A 434 4.16 17.21 -12.87
CA TYR A 434 2.88 17.71 -12.38
C TYR A 434 2.90 17.90 -10.85
N LEU A 435 3.26 16.84 -10.10
CA LEU A 435 3.22 16.85 -8.64
C LEU A 435 4.23 17.84 -8.03
N LEU A 436 5.43 17.97 -8.60
CA LEU A 436 6.41 18.97 -8.15
C LEU A 436 5.90 20.39 -8.36
N ILE A 437 5.31 20.67 -9.54
CA ILE A 437 4.76 22.01 -9.83
C ILE A 437 3.66 22.37 -8.83
N VAL A 438 2.69 21.45 -8.59
CA VAL A 438 1.56 21.75 -7.71
C VAL A 438 1.99 21.79 -6.24
N PHE A 439 2.95 20.99 -5.80
CA PHE A 439 3.46 21.00 -4.42
C PHE A 439 4.21 22.31 -4.10
N TRP A 440 5.19 22.68 -4.96
CA TRP A 440 6.01 23.87 -4.72
C TRP A 440 5.30 25.20 -5.01
N ARG A 441 4.14 25.16 -5.70
CA ARG A 441 3.25 26.30 -5.90
C ARG A 441 2.09 26.36 -4.93
N ASP A 442 1.91 25.34 -4.08
CA ASP A 442 0.85 25.34 -3.06
C ASP A 442 1.01 26.57 -2.14
N PRO A 443 -0.07 27.37 -1.90
CA PRO A 443 -0.01 28.57 -1.10
C PRO A 443 0.62 28.34 0.28
N PHE A 444 0.24 27.25 0.96
CA PHE A 444 0.79 26.90 2.26
C PHE A 444 2.30 26.64 2.19
N ILE A 445 2.80 26.04 1.12
CA ILE A 445 4.24 25.79 0.95
C ILE A 445 4.99 27.04 0.51
N LYS A 446 4.34 27.96 -0.23
CA LYS A 446 5.00 29.12 -0.83
C LYS A 446 5.12 30.32 0.12
N GLU A 447 4.11 30.55 0.98
CA GLU A 447 3.95 31.79 1.77
C GLU A 447 4.80 31.86 3.04
N ALA A 448 5.69 30.91 3.34
CA ALA A 448 6.53 30.89 4.54
C ALA A 448 8.01 31.12 4.23
#